data_f038f3a39391504f6a139523f05b7e95
#
_entry.id   f038f3a39391504f6a139523f05b7e95
#
_cell.length_a   1.000
_cell.length_b   1.000
_cell.length_c   1.000
_cell.angle_alpha   90.00
_cell.angle_beta   90.00
_cell.angle_gamma   90.00
#
_symmetry.space_group_name_H-M   'P 1'
#
loop_
_entity.id
_entity.type
_entity.pdbx_description
1 polymer ?
#
loop_
_entity_poly.entity_id
_entity_poly.type
_entity_poly.pdbx_seq_one_letter_code
_entity_poly.pdbx_strand_id
1 'polypeptide(L)'
;GTTSRGLGDVYKRQDKSLRNTSNGGGLTNSNTGGENHFTIITISDTPIDKDVIWIGTDDGNVQVTIDNGDTWDNVRPNIVGVPQKTWVSRVEASKHKKGRAYVSFDNHRFDDNKPYVFVTDDYGKSWKNITSDLPKDYSVYVIKEDYIDENLLFVGTEKSVYFTINQGKIWEKLGSNLPSVAIHDLVIHPRDGDLIAGTHGKSIWILDDISPLRNLNFNSNKIIPSRESTKWIKINTGRKQPYFEFRGENPPYGAIINFYSKTEIKGKITITNL
;
A
#
# COMPACT_ATOMS: atom_id res chain seq x y z
N GLY A 1 -25.65 -11.80 6.57
CA GLY A 1 -25.25 -13.14 6.92
C GLY A 1 -24.68 -13.99 5.78
N THR A 2 -24.59 -13.50 4.53
CA THR A 2 -24.08 -14.28 3.39
C THR A 2 -22.58 -14.13 3.15
N THR A 3 -21.98 -13.07 3.61
CA THR A 3 -20.53 -12.79 3.43
C THR A 3 -19.62 -13.73 4.20
N SER A 4 -20.05 -14.28 5.33
CA SER A 4 -19.22 -15.21 6.12
C SER A 4 -19.07 -16.60 5.47
N ARG A 5 -19.94 -16.99 4.56
CA ARG A 5 -19.84 -18.30 3.87
C ARG A 5 -18.68 -18.37 2.89
N GLY A 6 -18.44 -17.31 2.12
CA GLY A 6 -17.35 -17.26 1.14
C GLY A 6 -15.98 -17.37 1.77
N LEU A 7 -15.72 -16.61 2.82
CA LEU A 7 -14.45 -16.64 3.54
C LEU A 7 -14.18 -17.99 4.22
N GLY A 8 -15.21 -18.61 4.82
CA GLY A 8 -15.11 -19.95 5.38
C GLY A 8 -14.84 -21.02 4.32
N ASP A 9 -15.33 -20.87 3.11
CA ASP A 9 -15.06 -21.80 2.00
C ASP A 9 -13.65 -21.68 1.45
N VAL A 10 -13.08 -20.47 1.41
CA VAL A 10 -11.68 -20.27 1.02
C VAL A 10 -10.75 -20.96 2.01
N TYR A 11 -10.98 -20.82 3.29
CA TYR A 11 -10.24 -21.54 4.34
C TYR A 11 -10.34 -23.07 4.18
N LYS A 12 -11.52 -23.59 3.82
CA LYS A 12 -11.74 -25.02 3.60
C LYS A 12 -11.09 -25.56 2.31
N ARG A 13 -10.86 -24.71 1.32
CA ARG A 13 -10.28 -25.06 0.00
C ARG A 13 -8.77 -24.96 -0.06
N GLN A 14 -8.12 -24.50 1.01
CA GLN A 14 -6.67 -24.55 1.12
C GLN A 14 -6.18 -25.99 0.97
N ASP A 15 -5.04 -26.17 0.32
CA ASP A 15 -4.47 -27.49 0.10
C ASP A 15 -4.19 -28.20 1.44
N LYS A 16 -5.07 -29.14 1.78
CA LYS A 16 -4.99 -29.87 3.04
C LYS A 16 -3.73 -30.72 3.17
N SER A 17 -3.06 -31.03 2.06
CA SER A 17 -1.79 -31.77 2.04
C SER A 17 -0.66 -30.95 2.69
N LEU A 18 -0.76 -29.63 2.63
CA LEU A 18 0.20 -28.70 3.22
C LEU A 18 0.04 -28.60 4.75
N ARG A 19 -1.12 -28.96 5.31
CA ARG A 19 -1.37 -28.94 6.75
C ARG A 19 -0.52 -29.95 7.53
N ASN A 20 -0.05 -31.00 6.87
CA ASN A 20 0.79 -32.05 7.49
C ASN A 20 2.28 -31.72 7.43
N THR A 21 2.67 -30.56 6.90
CA THR A 21 4.07 -30.15 6.98
C THR A 21 4.34 -29.66 8.41
N SER A 22 5.31 -30.28 9.05
CA SER A 22 5.78 -29.95 10.41
C SER A 22 6.36 -28.53 10.53
N ASN A 23 6.13 -27.68 9.57
CA ASN A 23 6.84 -26.43 9.39
C ASN A 23 5.87 -25.29 9.09
N GLY A 24 5.19 -24.80 10.14
CA GLY A 24 4.32 -23.61 10.07
C GLY A 24 5.11 -22.35 9.77
N GLY A 25 5.56 -22.18 8.50
CA GLY A 25 6.34 -21.02 8.09
C GLY A 25 7.71 -20.89 8.77
N GLY A 26 8.25 -21.99 9.33
CA GLY A 26 9.55 -21.99 10.01
C GLY A 26 9.53 -21.51 11.45
N LEU A 27 8.42 -21.01 11.97
CA LEU A 27 8.33 -20.44 13.32
C LEU A 27 7.65 -21.37 14.32
N THR A 28 6.65 -22.16 13.90
CA THR A 28 5.88 -23.05 14.78
C THR A 28 5.41 -24.29 14.04
N ASN A 29 5.05 -25.34 14.79
CA ASN A 29 4.43 -26.52 14.19
C ASN A 29 2.99 -26.24 13.78
N SER A 30 2.59 -26.66 12.59
CA SER A 30 1.24 -26.50 12.02
C SER A 30 0.14 -27.25 12.83
N ASN A 31 0.53 -28.12 13.75
CA ASN A 31 -0.38 -28.93 14.54
C ASN A 31 -0.65 -28.42 15.97
N THR A 32 -0.20 -27.23 16.31
CA THR A 32 -0.35 -26.68 17.68
C THR A 32 -1.73 -26.13 17.98
N GLY A 33 -2.65 -26.13 17.00
CA GLY A 33 -4.00 -25.55 17.16
C GLY A 33 -4.02 -24.03 17.18
N GLY A 34 -2.86 -23.37 17.04
CA GLY A 34 -2.75 -21.93 16.86
C GLY A 34 -2.85 -21.55 15.37
N GLU A 35 -3.14 -20.30 15.11
CA GLU A 35 -3.27 -19.72 13.75
C GLU A 35 -1.90 -19.49 13.11
N ASN A 36 -1.09 -20.53 12.97
CA ASN A 36 0.31 -20.38 12.61
C ASN A 36 0.61 -20.59 11.13
N HIS A 37 -0.37 -20.87 10.33
CA HIS A 37 -0.29 -21.00 8.87
C HIS A 37 -1.70 -21.22 8.30
N PHE A 38 -1.89 -20.99 7.01
CA PHE A 38 -3.18 -21.12 6.33
C PHE A 38 -4.22 -20.07 6.72
N THR A 39 -3.75 -18.90 7.15
CA THR A 39 -4.60 -17.78 7.58
C THR A 39 -4.76 -16.77 6.45
N ILE A 40 -5.98 -16.27 6.26
CA ILE A 40 -6.22 -15.10 5.41
C ILE A 40 -5.72 -13.88 6.17
N ILE A 41 -4.70 -13.21 5.64
CA ILE A 41 -4.08 -12.05 6.28
C ILE A 41 -4.37 -10.74 5.56
N THR A 42 -4.85 -10.81 4.33
CA THR A 42 -5.19 -9.62 3.57
C THR A 42 -6.41 -9.89 2.71
N ILE A 43 -7.30 -8.92 2.65
CA ILE A 43 -8.52 -8.94 1.84
C ILE A 43 -8.69 -7.57 1.19
N SER A 44 -9.12 -7.54 -0.06
CA SER A 44 -9.40 -6.30 -0.77
C SER A 44 -10.58 -6.48 -1.70
N ASP A 45 -11.49 -5.54 -1.63
CA ASP A 45 -12.58 -5.34 -2.57
C ASP A 45 -12.34 -4.12 -3.45
N THR A 46 -13.18 -3.91 -4.44
CA THR A 46 -13.11 -2.77 -5.33
C THR A 46 -14.47 -2.08 -5.46
N PRO A 47 -14.51 -0.73 -5.45
CA PRO A 47 -15.76 0.00 -5.64
C PRO A 47 -16.32 -0.11 -7.06
N ILE A 48 -15.53 -0.60 -8.02
CA ILE A 48 -15.90 -0.72 -9.43
C ILE A 48 -16.79 -1.95 -9.67
N ASP A 49 -16.56 -3.02 -8.88
CA ASP A 49 -17.24 -4.29 -9.03
C ASP A 49 -17.38 -4.99 -7.68
N LYS A 50 -18.57 -4.90 -7.09
CA LYS A 50 -18.88 -5.44 -5.76
C LYS A 50 -18.77 -6.96 -5.66
N ASP A 51 -18.81 -7.65 -6.80
CA ASP A 51 -18.74 -9.11 -6.86
C ASP A 51 -17.29 -9.63 -6.87
N VAL A 52 -16.32 -8.71 -7.00
CA VAL A 52 -14.88 -9.03 -7.03
C VAL A 52 -14.24 -8.80 -5.65
N ILE A 53 -13.70 -9.87 -5.08
CA ILE A 53 -12.95 -9.83 -3.82
C ILE A 53 -11.66 -10.61 -4.01
N TRP A 54 -10.58 -10.04 -3.51
CA TRP A 54 -9.25 -10.66 -3.52
C TRP A 54 -8.83 -10.99 -2.10
N ILE A 55 -8.13 -12.10 -1.93
CA ILE A 55 -7.53 -12.49 -0.65
C ILE A 55 -6.10 -12.97 -0.84
N GLY A 56 -5.31 -12.80 0.21
CA GLY A 56 -3.97 -13.34 0.33
C GLY A 56 -3.77 -14.02 1.67
N THR A 57 -2.97 -15.08 1.68
CA THR A 57 -2.73 -15.91 2.86
C THR A 57 -1.26 -15.94 3.25
N ASP A 58 -1.01 -16.32 4.49
CA ASP A 58 0.34 -16.47 5.04
C ASP A 58 1.11 -17.68 4.48
N ASP A 59 0.42 -18.64 3.88
CA ASP A 59 1.02 -19.77 3.15
C ASP A 59 1.21 -19.49 1.65
N GLY A 60 0.96 -18.24 1.24
CA GLY A 60 1.30 -17.73 -0.08
C GLY A 60 0.23 -17.90 -1.15
N ASN A 61 -1.01 -18.26 -0.80
CA ASN A 61 -2.09 -18.33 -1.79
C ASN A 61 -2.64 -16.94 -2.07
N VAL A 62 -2.89 -16.67 -3.34
CA VAL A 62 -3.65 -15.52 -3.82
C VAL A 62 -4.91 -16.04 -4.48
N GLN A 63 -6.05 -15.63 -4.00
CA GLN A 63 -7.33 -16.10 -4.55
C GLN A 63 -8.23 -14.92 -4.89
N VAL A 64 -9.07 -15.12 -5.89
CA VAL A 64 -10.06 -14.14 -6.35
C VAL A 64 -11.40 -14.80 -6.53
N THR A 65 -12.45 -14.07 -6.14
CA THR A 65 -13.83 -14.35 -6.55
C THR A 65 -14.32 -13.25 -7.47
N ILE A 66 -15.18 -13.59 -8.40
CA ILE A 66 -15.85 -12.65 -9.32
C ILE A 66 -17.38 -12.80 -9.26
N ASP A 67 -17.86 -13.55 -8.29
CA ASP A 67 -19.26 -13.90 -8.05
C ASP A 67 -19.64 -13.74 -6.57
N ASN A 68 -19.08 -12.73 -5.91
CA ASN A 68 -19.36 -12.38 -4.51
C ASN A 68 -19.08 -13.54 -3.51
N GLY A 69 -18.14 -14.42 -3.84
CA GLY A 69 -17.70 -15.50 -2.95
C GLY A 69 -18.34 -16.85 -3.18
N ASP A 70 -19.18 -17.01 -4.19
CA ASP A 70 -19.76 -18.30 -4.53
C ASP A 70 -18.69 -19.27 -5.04
N THR A 71 -17.77 -18.79 -5.88
CA THR A 71 -16.59 -19.53 -6.32
C THR A 71 -15.29 -18.74 -6.11
N TRP A 72 -14.17 -19.45 -5.96
CA TRP A 72 -12.87 -18.87 -5.75
C TRP A 72 -11.82 -19.55 -6.62
N ASP A 73 -11.05 -18.73 -7.35
CA ASP A 73 -9.93 -19.17 -8.16
C ASP A 73 -8.62 -18.92 -7.44
N ASN A 74 -7.77 -19.94 -7.27
CA ASN A 74 -6.40 -19.75 -6.80
C ASN A 74 -5.51 -19.36 -7.98
N VAL A 75 -5.11 -18.10 -8.01
CA VAL A 75 -4.31 -17.50 -9.09
C VAL A 75 -2.80 -17.45 -8.77
N ARG A 76 -2.40 -17.92 -7.58
CA ARG A 76 -0.98 -17.97 -7.18
C ARG A 76 -0.08 -18.72 -8.16
N PRO A 77 -0.51 -19.85 -8.78
CA PRO A 77 0.33 -20.55 -9.76
C PRO A 77 0.75 -19.71 -10.97
N ASN A 78 -0.01 -18.66 -11.30
CA ASN A 78 0.26 -17.78 -12.42
C ASN A 78 1.31 -16.70 -12.08
N ILE A 79 1.71 -16.56 -10.80
CA ILE A 79 2.70 -15.58 -10.35
C ILE A 79 4.08 -16.25 -10.36
N VAL A 80 4.89 -15.92 -11.37
CA VAL A 80 6.21 -16.49 -11.56
C VAL A 80 7.27 -15.59 -10.91
N GLY A 81 8.33 -16.20 -10.36
CA GLY A 81 9.48 -15.48 -9.81
C GLY A 81 9.40 -15.19 -8.31
N VAL A 82 8.38 -15.70 -7.62
CA VAL A 82 8.28 -15.67 -6.16
C VAL A 82 8.43 -17.10 -5.64
N PRO A 83 9.26 -17.37 -4.62
CA PRO A 83 9.35 -18.68 -3.99
C PRO A 83 7.97 -19.19 -3.53
N GLN A 84 7.77 -20.50 -3.56
CA GLN A 84 6.52 -21.07 -3.07
C GLN A 84 6.36 -20.85 -1.57
N LYS A 85 5.12 -20.74 -1.10
CA LYS A 85 4.78 -20.49 0.32
C LYS A 85 5.30 -19.15 0.86
N THR A 86 5.67 -18.23 -0.02
CA THR A 86 6.00 -16.87 0.38
C THR A 86 4.75 -16.15 0.85
N TRP A 87 4.81 -15.58 2.04
CA TRP A 87 3.73 -14.84 2.66
C TRP A 87 3.21 -13.72 1.74
N VAL A 88 1.91 -13.68 1.50
CA VAL A 88 1.26 -12.58 0.78
C VAL A 88 1.13 -11.41 1.74
N SER A 89 1.99 -10.42 1.63
CA SER A 89 1.96 -9.27 2.55
C SER A 89 0.76 -8.36 2.32
N ARG A 90 0.35 -8.16 1.06
CA ARG A 90 -0.83 -7.36 0.71
C ARG A 90 -1.43 -7.78 -0.63
N VAL A 91 -2.75 -7.75 -0.71
CA VAL A 91 -3.49 -7.63 -1.96
C VAL A 91 -4.20 -6.28 -1.98
N GLU A 92 -4.23 -5.63 -3.14
CA GLU A 92 -4.94 -4.36 -3.35
C GLU A 92 -5.69 -4.42 -4.68
N ALA A 93 -7.00 -4.48 -4.62
CA ALA A 93 -7.86 -4.41 -5.80
C ALA A 93 -7.90 -2.97 -6.34
N SER A 94 -7.75 -2.82 -7.65
CA SER A 94 -7.73 -1.51 -8.28
C SER A 94 -9.07 -0.78 -8.12
N LYS A 95 -8.98 0.53 -7.95
CA LYS A 95 -10.13 1.44 -7.90
C LYS A 95 -10.45 2.03 -9.27
N HIS A 96 -9.63 1.74 -10.29
CA HIS A 96 -9.72 2.33 -11.62
C HIS A 96 -10.08 1.34 -12.71
N LYS A 97 -9.67 0.07 -12.58
CA LYS A 97 -9.81 -0.91 -13.66
C LYS A 97 -10.34 -2.24 -13.16
N LYS A 98 -11.42 -2.73 -13.77
CA LYS A 98 -11.94 -4.08 -13.51
C LYS A 98 -10.88 -5.14 -13.82
N GLY A 99 -10.80 -6.16 -12.97
CA GLY A 99 -9.85 -7.25 -13.11
C GLY A 99 -8.41 -6.90 -12.74
N ARG A 100 -8.10 -5.63 -12.45
CA ARG A 100 -6.78 -5.22 -11.97
C ARG A 100 -6.68 -5.41 -10.46
N ALA A 101 -5.57 -6.01 -10.06
CA ALA A 101 -5.14 -6.06 -8.66
C ALA A 101 -3.62 -6.06 -8.58
N TYR A 102 -3.15 -5.62 -7.44
CA TYR A 102 -1.74 -5.64 -7.08
C TYR A 102 -1.53 -6.64 -5.94
N VAL A 103 -0.36 -7.27 -5.93
CA VAL A 103 0.04 -8.15 -4.84
C VAL A 103 1.48 -7.91 -4.47
N SER A 104 1.76 -7.89 -3.18
CA SER A 104 3.12 -7.91 -2.64
C SER A 104 3.34 -9.14 -1.78
N PHE A 105 4.60 -9.60 -1.74
CA PHE A 105 5.02 -10.74 -0.95
C PHE A 105 6.19 -10.37 -0.06
N ASP A 106 6.24 -11.01 1.09
CA ASP A 106 7.29 -10.88 2.09
C ASP A 106 7.87 -12.26 2.43
N ASN A 107 9.15 -12.44 2.16
CA ASN A 107 9.86 -13.69 2.38
C ASN A 107 11.00 -13.60 3.41
N HIS A 108 11.03 -12.52 4.20
CA HIS A 108 12.10 -12.29 5.17
C HIS A 108 12.26 -13.43 6.19
N ARG A 109 11.18 -14.17 6.47
CA ARG A 109 11.20 -15.34 7.37
C ARG A 109 12.07 -16.48 6.86
N PHE A 110 12.40 -16.47 5.57
CA PHE A 110 13.29 -17.43 4.92
C PHE A 110 14.60 -16.79 4.46
N ASP A 111 15.00 -15.69 5.10
CA ASP A 111 16.24 -14.94 4.81
C ASP A 111 16.29 -14.42 3.35
N ASP A 112 15.13 -14.12 2.81
CA ASP A 112 14.98 -13.53 1.47
C ASP A 112 14.24 -12.19 1.58
N ASN A 113 15.01 -11.11 1.64
CA ASN A 113 14.51 -9.75 1.81
C ASN A 113 14.22 -9.03 0.46
N LYS A 114 14.20 -9.77 -0.66
CA LYS A 114 13.91 -9.16 -1.95
C LYS A 114 12.50 -8.58 -1.99
N PRO A 115 12.33 -7.44 -2.65
CA PRO A 115 10.99 -6.92 -2.94
C PRO A 115 10.29 -7.79 -3.98
N TYR A 116 9.01 -8.04 -3.76
CA TYR A 116 8.15 -8.78 -4.68
C TYR A 116 6.84 -8.03 -4.85
N VAL A 117 6.64 -7.42 -6.01
CA VAL A 117 5.43 -6.65 -6.33
C VAL A 117 4.96 -6.98 -7.73
N PHE A 118 3.69 -7.34 -7.86
CA PHE A 118 3.10 -7.74 -9.13
C PHE A 118 1.75 -7.06 -9.35
N VAL A 119 1.37 -6.95 -10.62
CA VAL A 119 0.06 -6.47 -11.07
C VAL A 119 -0.54 -7.44 -12.07
N THR A 120 -1.85 -7.63 -11.97
CA THR A 120 -2.69 -8.28 -12.98
C THR A 120 -3.70 -7.30 -13.53
N ASP A 121 -4.15 -7.51 -14.77
CA ASP A 121 -5.22 -6.76 -15.42
C ASP A 121 -6.40 -7.66 -15.86
N ASP A 122 -6.34 -8.95 -15.53
CA ASP A 122 -7.21 -10.00 -16.08
C ASP A 122 -7.69 -11.01 -15.03
N TYR A 123 -7.97 -10.52 -13.80
CA TYR A 123 -8.42 -11.35 -12.66
C TYR A 123 -7.39 -12.44 -12.28
N GLY A 124 -6.09 -12.15 -12.44
CA GLY A 124 -5.02 -13.05 -12.02
C GLY A 124 -4.69 -14.17 -13.03
N LYS A 125 -5.21 -14.13 -14.24
CA LYS A 125 -4.84 -15.08 -15.29
C LYS A 125 -3.40 -14.88 -15.74
N SER A 126 -2.94 -13.64 -15.77
CA SER A 126 -1.54 -13.27 -16.01
C SER A 126 -1.07 -12.19 -15.04
N TRP A 127 0.25 -12.19 -14.74
CA TRP A 127 0.85 -11.26 -13.81
C TRP A 127 2.12 -10.65 -14.39
N LYS A 128 2.28 -9.37 -14.18
CA LYS A 128 3.46 -8.60 -14.52
C LYS A 128 4.21 -8.21 -13.26
N ASN A 129 5.51 -8.48 -13.22
CA ASN A 129 6.39 -7.98 -12.16
C ASN A 129 6.59 -6.45 -12.34
N ILE A 130 6.32 -5.71 -11.29
CA ILE A 130 6.50 -4.25 -11.21
C ILE A 130 7.45 -3.84 -10.09
N THR A 131 8.25 -4.78 -9.59
CA THR A 131 9.29 -4.52 -8.58
C THR A 131 10.34 -3.54 -9.10
N SER A 132 10.70 -3.65 -10.39
CA SER A 132 11.58 -2.73 -11.12
C SER A 132 12.88 -2.39 -10.34
N ASP A 133 13.07 -1.14 -9.98
CA ASP A 133 14.26 -0.57 -9.34
C ASP A 133 14.12 -0.36 -7.82
N LEU A 134 13.13 -0.98 -7.19
CA LEU A 134 13.07 -1.04 -5.72
C LEU A 134 14.37 -1.62 -5.14
N PRO A 135 14.83 -1.13 -4.00
CA PRO A 135 16.04 -1.67 -3.34
C PRO A 135 15.93 -3.17 -3.09
N LYS A 136 16.96 -3.91 -3.49
CA LYS A 136 16.95 -5.39 -3.54
C LYS A 136 16.85 -6.08 -2.18
N ASP A 137 17.15 -5.36 -1.10
CA ASP A 137 17.23 -5.93 0.25
C ASP A 137 16.11 -5.40 1.15
N TYR A 138 15.00 -4.92 0.57
CA TYR A 138 13.88 -4.38 1.33
C TYR A 138 12.59 -5.11 0.98
N SER A 139 12.16 -6.01 1.85
CA SER A 139 10.85 -6.64 1.76
C SER A 139 9.73 -5.60 1.66
N VAL A 140 8.69 -5.92 0.88
CA VAL A 140 7.51 -5.06 0.71
C VAL A 140 6.38 -5.60 1.57
N TYR A 141 5.89 -4.77 2.47
CA TYR A 141 4.79 -5.13 3.39
C TYR A 141 3.42 -4.68 2.91
N VAL A 142 3.38 -3.61 2.13
CA VAL A 142 2.13 -3.03 1.65
C VAL A 142 2.29 -2.38 0.30
N ILE A 143 1.28 -2.50 -0.54
CA ILE A 143 1.10 -1.73 -1.76
C ILE A 143 -0.24 -1.02 -1.70
N LYS A 144 -0.31 0.21 -2.22
CA LYS A 144 -1.50 1.05 -2.24
C LYS A 144 -1.61 1.79 -3.55
N GLU A 145 -2.78 1.70 -4.21
CA GLU A 145 -3.12 2.49 -5.39
C GLU A 145 -3.78 3.80 -4.96
N ASP A 146 -3.41 4.91 -5.60
CA ASP A 146 -4.12 6.17 -5.41
C ASP A 146 -5.54 6.07 -6.01
N TYR A 147 -6.52 6.68 -5.35
CA TYR A 147 -7.92 6.59 -5.77
C TYR A 147 -8.29 7.63 -6.86
N ILE A 148 -7.38 8.55 -7.21
CA ILE A 148 -7.58 9.59 -8.26
C ILE A 148 -6.75 9.30 -9.51
N ASP A 149 -5.48 8.87 -9.33
CA ASP A 149 -4.55 8.61 -10.44
C ASP A 149 -4.10 7.14 -10.43
N GLU A 150 -4.52 6.38 -11.43
CA GLU A 150 -4.15 4.97 -11.58
C GLU A 150 -2.64 4.73 -11.78
N ASN A 151 -1.88 5.77 -12.12
CA ASN A 151 -0.43 5.67 -12.32
C ASN A 151 0.35 5.86 -11.03
N LEU A 152 -0.29 6.43 -9.99
CA LEU A 152 0.32 6.72 -8.71
C LEU A 152 0.09 5.55 -7.75
N LEU A 153 1.19 4.87 -7.43
CA LEU A 153 1.20 3.78 -6.46
C LEU A 153 2.20 4.09 -5.35
N PHE A 154 1.95 3.53 -4.17
CA PHE A 154 2.85 3.59 -3.03
C PHE A 154 3.16 2.18 -2.55
N VAL A 155 4.40 1.96 -2.11
CA VAL A 155 4.78 0.75 -1.39
C VAL A 155 5.46 1.09 -0.08
N GLY A 156 5.08 0.37 0.96
CA GLY A 156 5.77 0.36 2.25
C GLY A 156 6.74 -0.80 2.30
N THR A 157 8.00 -0.48 2.58
CA THR A 157 9.09 -1.45 2.67
C THR A 157 9.60 -1.56 4.10
N GLU A 158 10.57 -2.42 4.33
CA GLU A 158 11.25 -2.55 5.62
C GLU A 158 11.90 -1.25 6.13
N LYS A 159 12.20 -0.29 5.26
CA LYS A 159 12.96 0.90 5.67
C LYS A 159 12.35 2.23 5.26
N SER A 160 11.38 2.25 4.36
CA SER A 160 10.80 3.52 3.88
C SER A 160 9.53 3.28 3.06
N VAL A 161 8.91 4.40 2.66
CA VAL A 161 7.88 4.43 1.61
C VAL A 161 8.53 4.79 0.28
N TYR A 162 8.13 4.09 -0.77
CA TYR A 162 8.43 4.44 -2.16
C TYR A 162 7.14 4.71 -2.91
N PHE A 163 7.22 5.53 -3.95
CA PHE A 163 6.10 5.82 -4.83
C PHE A 163 6.51 5.74 -6.29
N THR A 164 5.55 5.55 -7.15
CA THR A 164 5.70 5.60 -8.61
C THR A 164 4.58 6.42 -9.23
N ILE A 165 4.86 7.14 -10.32
CA ILE A 165 3.87 7.88 -11.10
C ILE A 165 3.68 7.25 -12.50
N ASN A 166 4.13 6.02 -12.67
CA ASN A 166 4.12 5.32 -13.97
C ASN A 166 3.86 3.81 -13.82
N GLN A 167 3.00 3.44 -12.85
CA GLN A 167 2.56 2.05 -12.61
C GLN A 167 3.73 1.09 -12.32
N GLY A 168 4.71 1.52 -11.53
CA GLY A 168 5.81 0.68 -11.08
C GLY A 168 6.94 0.48 -12.10
N LYS A 169 7.04 1.34 -13.11
CA LYS A 169 8.20 1.31 -14.03
C LYS A 169 9.45 1.87 -13.38
N ILE A 170 9.30 2.89 -12.53
CA ILE A 170 10.35 3.54 -11.75
C ILE A 170 9.76 3.86 -10.38
N TRP A 171 10.51 3.58 -9.32
CA TRP A 171 10.14 3.87 -7.96
C TRP A 171 11.07 4.92 -7.35
N GLU A 172 10.49 5.92 -6.72
CA GLU A 172 11.19 7.00 -6.03
C GLU A 172 10.95 6.91 -4.53
N LYS A 173 11.98 7.18 -3.73
CA LYS A 173 11.83 7.21 -2.27
C LYS A 173 11.01 8.43 -1.86
N LEU A 174 10.00 8.23 -1.03
CA LEU A 174 9.15 9.29 -0.53
C LEU A 174 9.79 10.01 0.65
N GLY A 175 10.03 11.32 0.48
CA GLY A 175 10.48 12.21 1.54
C GLY A 175 11.88 11.92 2.09
N SER A 176 12.39 12.85 2.87
CA SER A 176 13.71 12.76 3.52
C SER A 176 13.64 12.71 5.05
N ASN A 177 12.49 13.06 5.63
CA ASN A 177 12.28 13.16 7.07
C ASN A 177 11.68 11.91 7.71
N LEU A 178 11.15 10.97 6.91
CA LEU A 178 10.68 9.69 7.42
C LEU A 178 11.86 8.87 7.94
N PRO A 179 11.85 8.43 9.20
CA PRO A 179 12.94 7.60 9.73
C PRO A 179 13.04 6.28 8.97
N SER A 180 14.24 5.68 9.00
CA SER A 180 14.41 4.32 8.49
C SER A 180 13.70 3.33 9.41
N VAL A 181 12.54 2.85 8.98
CA VAL A 181 11.63 1.98 9.75
C VAL A 181 10.74 1.19 8.82
N ALA A 182 10.33 0.01 9.26
CA ALA A 182 9.38 -0.82 8.51
C ALA A 182 8.00 -0.17 8.46
N ILE A 183 7.43 -0.12 7.26
CA ILE A 183 6.11 0.44 6.96
C ILE A 183 5.14 -0.70 6.70
N HIS A 184 4.32 -1.02 7.68
CA HIS A 184 3.42 -2.16 7.61
C HIS A 184 2.07 -1.85 6.98
N ASP A 185 1.63 -0.60 7.01
CA ASP A 185 0.38 -0.20 6.39
C ASP A 185 0.43 1.21 5.80
N LEU A 186 -0.34 1.42 4.73
CA LEU A 186 -0.51 2.68 4.04
C LEU A 186 -1.99 2.92 3.79
N VAL A 187 -2.46 4.10 4.16
CA VAL A 187 -3.83 4.55 3.89
C VAL A 187 -3.80 5.93 3.26
N ILE A 188 -4.56 6.12 2.20
CA ILE A 188 -4.78 7.44 1.61
C ILE A 188 -6.13 7.94 2.11
N HIS A 189 -6.12 9.11 2.79
CA HIS A 189 -7.35 9.71 3.28
C HIS A 189 -8.20 10.23 2.11
N PRO A 190 -9.46 9.76 1.94
CA PRO A 190 -10.20 9.99 0.71
C PRO A 190 -10.61 11.45 0.48
N ARG A 191 -10.82 12.22 1.55
CA ARG A 191 -11.20 13.63 1.46
C ARG A 191 -9.99 14.55 1.28
N ASP A 192 -8.95 14.35 2.07
CA ASP A 192 -7.84 15.30 2.18
C ASP A 192 -6.65 14.92 1.29
N GLY A 193 -6.61 13.66 0.84
CA GLY A 193 -5.49 13.15 0.05
C GLY A 193 -4.20 13.04 0.86
N ASP A 194 -4.31 12.84 2.16
CA ASP A 194 -3.15 12.62 3.02
C ASP A 194 -2.72 11.16 2.96
N LEU A 195 -1.42 10.90 2.88
CA LEU A 195 -0.87 9.57 2.98
C LEU A 195 -0.48 9.28 4.42
N ILE A 196 -1.10 8.28 5.01
CA ILE A 196 -0.88 7.84 6.38
C ILE A 196 -0.06 6.56 6.35
N ALA A 197 1.09 6.56 7.01
CA ALA A 197 1.99 5.41 7.11
C ALA A 197 2.01 4.87 8.54
N GLY A 198 1.58 3.61 8.69
CA GLY A 198 1.70 2.84 9.92
C GLY A 198 3.07 2.18 10.01
N THR A 199 3.89 2.60 10.98
CA THR A 199 5.28 2.14 11.14
C THR A 199 5.41 1.10 12.25
N HIS A 200 6.45 0.28 12.15
CA HIS A 200 6.78 -0.64 13.23
C HIS A 200 7.57 0.07 14.34
N GLY A 201 6.87 0.48 15.40
CA GLY A 201 7.49 1.04 16.60
C GLY A 201 7.97 2.50 16.53
N LYS A 202 7.63 3.24 15.45
CA LYS A 202 7.98 4.66 15.28
C LYS A 202 6.74 5.53 15.02
N SER A 203 5.61 5.15 15.61
CA SER A 203 4.32 5.85 15.50
C SER A 203 3.72 5.85 14.09
N ILE A 204 2.72 6.68 13.89
CA ILE A 204 2.06 6.93 12.61
C ILE A 204 2.63 8.21 12.02
N TRP A 205 2.96 8.17 10.75
CA TRP A 205 3.45 9.32 9.98
C TRP A 205 2.43 9.73 8.94
N ILE A 206 2.24 11.03 8.79
CA ILE A 206 1.28 11.60 7.85
C ILE A 206 2.03 12.53 6.90
N LEU A 207 1.87 12.30 5.61
CA LEU A 207 2.23 13.25 4.57
C LEU A 207 0.95 13.95 4.13
N ASP A 208 0.82 15.20 4.51
CA ASP A 208 -0.30 16.04 4.10
C ASP A 208 -0.27 16.27 2.60
N ASP A 209 -1.39 16.01 1.93
CA ASP A 209 -1.63 16.34 0.53
C ASP A 209 -0.67 15.70 -0.49
N ILE A 210 -1.04 14.52 -0.99
CA ILE A 210 -0.31 13.87 -2.09
C ILE A 210 -0.67 14.40 -3.49
N SER A 211 -1.56 15.38 -3.61
CA SER A 211 -1.97 15.92 -4.91
C SER A 211 -0.81 16.45 -5.76
N PRO A 212 0.29 16.97 -5.19
CA PRO A 212 1.47 17.32 -5.98
C PRO A 212 2.09 16.14 -6.73
N LEU A 213 2.03 14.93 -6.17
CA LEU A 213 2.58 13.73 -6.82
C LEU A 213 1.79 13.34 -8.07
N ARG A 214 0.47 13.56 -8.09
CA ARG A 214 -0.40 13.32 -9.26
C ARG A 214 -0.06 14.21 -10.45
N ASN A 215 0.55 15.37 -10.19
CA ASN A 215 0.92 16.37 -11.19
C ASN A 215 2.43 16.40 -11.47
N LEU A 216 3.18 15.49 -10.86
CA LEU A 216 4.62 15.43 -10.99
C LEU A 216 5.04 14.98 -12.39
N ASN A 217 6.07 15.63 -12.92
CA ASN A 217 6.70 15.25 -14.17
C ASN A 217 8.22 15.41 -14.05
N PHE A 218 8.92 14.30 -13.98
CA PHE A 218 10.38 14.29 -13.84
C PHE A 218 11.13 14.82 -15.07
N ASN A 219 10.43 15.11 -16.17
CA ASN A 219 11.07 15.56 -17.41
C ASN A 219 11.27 17.08 -17.51
N SER A 220 10.63 17.88 -16.67
CA SER A 220 10.70 19.35 -16.72
C SER A 220 10.58 19.97 -15.34
N ASN A 221 11.26 21.13 -15.18
CA ASN A 221 11.01 21.97 -14.02
C ASN A 221 9.59 22.53 -14.09
N LYS A 222 8.85 22.42 -13.01
CA LYS A 222 7.43 22.81 -13.00
C LYS A 222 7.01 23.30 -11.62
N ILE A 223 6.20 24.36 -11.61
CA ILE A 223 5.37 24.69 -10.45
C ILE A 223 4.18 23.74 -10.47
N ILE A 224 3.94 23.06 -9.39
CA ILE A 224 2.87 22.08 -9.26
C ILE A 224 1.65 22.79 -8.67
N PRO A 225 0.46 22.64 -9.26
CA PRO A 225 -0.75 23.23 -8.70
C PRO A 225 -0.94 22.80 -7.25
N SER A 226 -1.21 23.74 -6.39
CA SER A 226 -1.54 23.50 -4.98
C SER A 226 -3.05 23.32 -4.84
N ARG A 227 -3.47 22.56 -3.84
CA ARG A 227 -4.88 22.53 -3.44
C ARG A 227 -5.30 23.90 -2.89
N GLU A 228 -6.60 24.14 -2.82
CA GLU A 228 -7.16 25.32 -2.18
C GLU A 228 -6.71 25.37 -0.72
N SER A 229 -6.28 26.56 -0.30
CA SER A 229 -5.79 26.77 1.06
C SER A 229 -6.86 27.39 1.94
N THR A 230 -7.10 26.81 3.10
CA THR A 230 -8.08 27.32 4.05
C THR A 230 -7.46 28.43 4.91
N LYS A 231 -8.09 29.59 4.93
CA LYS A 231 -7.72 30.68 5.83
C LYS A 231 -8.27 30.40 7.23
N TRP A 232 -7.40 30.12 8.16
CA TRP A 232 -7.78 29.87 9.55
C TRP A 232 -7.99 31.15 10.32
N ILE A 233 -9.02 31.19 11.16
CA ILE A 233 -9.18 32.22 12.16
C ILE A 233 -8.65 31.66 13.48
N LYS A 234 -7.53 32.17 13.97
CA LYS A 234 -7.01 31.79 15.29
C LYS A 234 -7.91 32.38 16.37
N ILE A 235 -8.74 31.57 17.00
CA ILE A 235 -9.52 31.96 18.16
C ILE A 235 -8.69 31.64 19.41
N ASN A 236 -8.24 32.67 20.11
CA ASN A 236 -7.61 32.47 21.41
C ASN A 236 -8.73 32.28 22.45
N THR A 237 -9.02 31.04 22.79
CA THR A 237 -10.08 30.69 23.74
C THR A 237 -9.70 30.91 25.20
N GLY A 238 -8.45 31.30 25.49
CA GLY A 238 -7.97 31.48 26.87
C GLY A 238 -7.97 30.21 27.73
N ARG A 239 -8.38 29.07 27.19
CA ARG A 239 -8.40 27.80 27.91
C ARG A 239 -6.99 27.27 28.09
N LYS A 240 -6.54 27.10 29.34
CA LYS A 240 -5.36 26.31 29.66
C LYS A 240 -5.60 24.88 29.24
N GLN A 241 -4.65 24.30 28.49
CA GLN A 241 -4.74 22.89 28.04
C GLN A 241 -4.64 21.97 29.26
N PRO A 242 -5.46 20.90 29.32
CA PRO A 242 -5.21 19.79 30.24
C PRO A 242 -3.85 19.16 29.94
N TYR A 243 -3.10 18.83 30.98
CA TYR A 243 -1.70 18.33 30.92
C TYR A 243 -1.52 17.00 30.16
N PHE A 244 -2.61 16.30 29.84
CA PHE A 244 -2.61 14.94 29.28
C PHE A 244 -3.31 14.83 27.91
N GLU A 245 -3.65 15.94 27.28
CA GLU A 245 -4.29 15.91 25.96
C GLU A 245 -3.21 16.04 24.88
N PHE A 246 -2.98 14.95 24.12
CA PHE A 246 -2.15 15.02 22.92
C PHE A 246 -2.85 15.90 21.88
N ARG A 247 -2.12 16.86 21.36
CA ARG A 247 -2.55 17.67 20.20
C ARG A 247 -1.48 17.65 19.15
N GLY A 248 -1.84 17.24 17.95
CA GLY A 248 -0.97 17.39 16.78
C GLY A 248 -0.73 18.86 16.45
N GLU A 249 0.36 19.13 15.77
CA GLU A 249 0.61 20.46 15.20
C GLU A 249 -0.39 20.77 14.09
N ASN A 250 -0.84 22.01 14.01
CA ASN A 250 -1.67 22.43 12.89
C ASN A 250 -0.84 22.54 11.62
N PRO A 251 -1.45 22.32 10.44
CA PRO A 251 -0.79 22.58 9.17
C PRO A 251 -0.20 24.01 9.12
N PRO A 252 0.84 24.26 8.34
CA PRO A 252 1.41 25.59 8.15
C PRO A 252 0.33 26.59 7.74
N TYR A 253 0.38 27.78 8.31
CA TYR A 253 -0.55 28.84 7.93
C TYR A 253 -0.19 29.42 6.57
N GLY A 254 -1.13 29.35 5.61
CA GLY A 254 -0.96 29.90 4.27
C GLY A 254 -1.05 28.85 3.16
N ALA A 255 -0.84 29.30 1.94
CA ALA A 255 -0.80 28.43 0.78
C ALA A 255 0.59 27.76 0.65
N ILE A 256 0.60 26.46 0.40
CA ILE A 256 1.83 25.72 0.12
C ILE A 256 2.05 25.74 -1.39
N ILE A 257 3.21 26.24 -1.83
CA ILE A 257 3.60 26.22 -3.23
C ILE A 257 4.59 25.09 -3.45
N ASN A 258 4.18 24.09 -4.23
CA ASN A 258 5.00 22.96 -4.59
C ASN A 258 5.69 23.20 -5.95
N PHE A 259 6.94 22.80 -6.07
CA PHE A 259 7.64 22.80 -7.35
C PHE A 259 8.58 21.60 -7.45
N TYR A 260 8.80 21.18 -8.67
CA TYR A 260 9.82 20.18 -9.00
C TYR A 260 10.94 20.82 -9.81
N SER A 261 12.16 20.47 -9.50
CA SER A 261 13.35 20.85 -10.28
C SER A 261 14.31 19.68 -10.42
N LYS A 262 14.80 19.46 -11.65
CA LYS A 262 15.78 18.40 -11.94
C LYS A 262 17.16 18.69 -11.32
N THR A 263 17.47 19.95 -11.12
CA THR A 263 18.76 20.42 -10.61
C THR A 263 18.52 21.49 -9.58
N GLU A 264 19.50 21.72 -8.73
CA GLU A 264 19.45 22.88 -7.85
C GLU A 264 19.31 24.16 -8.66
N ILE A 265 18.27 24.94 -8.37
CA ILE A 265 17.99 26.22 -9.04
C ILE A 265 17.93 27.34 -8.02
N LYS A 266 18.44 28.51 -8.44
CA LYS A 266 18.17 29.78 -7.76
C LYS A 266 17.11 30.51 -8.54
N GLY A 267 15.98 30.80 -7.91
CA GLY A 267 14.84 31.44 -8.56
C GLY A 267 14.08 32.36 -7.62
N LYS A 268 13.18 33.15 -8.19
CA LYS A 268 12.27 34.02 -7.47
C LYS A 268 10.83 33.58 -7.77
N ILE A 269 10.04 33.37 -6.75
CA ILE A 269 8.58 33.19 -6.89
C ILE A 269 7.94 34.55 -6.76
N THR A 270 7.15 34.96 -7.76
CA THR A 270 6.38 36.19 -7.72
C THR A 270 4.90 35.83 -7.68
N ILE A 271 4.20 36.35 -6.69
CA ILE A 271 2.75 36.19 -6.55
C ILE A 271 2.12 37.51 -6.98
N THR A 272 1.29 37.47 -8.02
CA THR A 272 0.55 38.64 -8.53
C THR A 272 -0.93 38.45 -8.24
N ASN A 273 -1.59 39.50 -7.77
CA ASN A 273 -3.03 39.54 -7.66
C ASN A 273 -3.60 39.80 -9.05
N LEU A 274 -4.58 39.00 -9.47
CA LEU A 274 -5.33 39.21 -10.72
C LEU A 274 -6.49 40.14 -10.49
#